data_a8563a13026c905ff8dfb890cfe1a811
#
_entry.id   a8563a13026c905ff8dfb890cfe1a811
#
_cell.length_a   1.000
_cell.length_b   1.000
_cell.length_c   1.000
_cell.angle_alpha   90.00
_cell.angle_beta   90.00
_cell.angle_gamma   90.00
#
_symmetry.space_group_name_H-M   'P 1'
#
loop_
_entity.id
_entity.type
_entity.pdbx_description
1 polymer ?
#
loop_
_entity_poly.entity_id
_entity_poly.type
_entity_poly.pdbx_seq_one_letter_code
_entity_poly.pdbx_strand_id
1 'polypeptide(L)'
;MRLRLEFTTEPFDLEEPPEHALVAREVVESGALEAVDVGPFGNTAEGSVDAVVEAVAEVLRRSLAAGATRVSLQVNALPERDGEGLA
;
A
#
# COMPACT_ATOMS: atom_id res chain seq x y z
N MET A 1 -2.59 -8.50 15.52
CA MET A 1 -2.06 -7.15 15.20
C MET A 1 -2.44 -6.76 13.80
N ARG A 2 -2.86 -5.53 13.64
CA ARG A 2 -3.17 -4.99 12.32
C ARG A 2 -2.18 -3.90 11.99
N LEU A 3 -1.91 -3.77 10.71
CA LEU A 3 -0.97 -2.76 10.22
C LEU A 3 -1.66 -1.85 9.21
N ARG A 4 -1.15 -0.64 9.11
CA ARG A 4 -1.57 0.30 8.07
C ARG A 4 -0.38 0.58 7.19
N LEU A 5 -0.58 0.43 5.89
CA LEU A 5 0.43 0.69 4.89
C LEU A 5 0.09 1.99 4.18
N GLU A 6 1.09 2.84 4.00
CA GLU A 6 0.96 4.05 3.18
C GLU A 6 2.13 4.04 2.22
N PHE A 7 1.87 4.34 0.95
CA PHE A 7 2.98 4.34 0.01
C PHE A 7 2.70 5.19 -1.21
N THR A 8 3.79 5.58 -1.87
CA THR A 8 3.73 6.26 -3.15
C THR A 8 4.77 5.65 -4.06
N THR A 9 4.54 5.74 -5.36
CA THR A 9 5.55 5.35 -6.35
C THR A 9 5.84 6.56 -7.23
N GLU A 10 7.07 6.70 -7.67
CA GLU A 10 7.51 7.84 -8.48
C GLU A 10 8.23 7.36 -9.72
N PRO A 11 8.20 8.13 -10.79
CA PRO A 11 7.72 9.51 -10.88
C PRO A 11 6.19 9.61 -10.99
N PHE A 12 5.65 10.78 -10.64
CA PHE A 12 4.24 11.04 -10.79
C PHE A 12 3.93 11.59 -12.16
N ASP A 13 2.71 11.35 -12.64
CA ASP A 13 2.20 12.03 -13.81
C ASP A 13 0.73 12.32 -13.50
N LEU A 14 0.37 13.57 -13.42
CA LEU A 14 -0.97 13.96 -13.04
C LEU A 14 -1.99 13.82 -14.17
N GLU A 15 -1.53 13.81 -15.40
CA GLU A 15 -2.45 13.69 -16.51
C GLU A 15 -2.79 12.25 -16.81
N GLU A 16 -1.82 11.39 -16.69
CA GLU A 16 -2.05 9.99 -17.00
C GLU A 16 -1.22 9.16 -16.04
N PRO A 17 -1.83 8.31 -15.24
CA PRO A 17 -1.06 7.54 -14.26
C PRO A 17 -0.08 6.62 -14.97
N PRO A 18 1.17 6.61 -14.54
CA PRO A 18 2.16 5.73 -15.15
C PRO A 18 1.87 4.28 -14.79
N GLU A 19 2.43 3.38 -15.57
CA GLU A 19 2.17 1.96 -15.39
C GLU A 19 2.51 1.49 -13.98
N HIS A 20 3.61 1.96 -13.41
CA HIS A 20 3.99 1.52 -12.07
C HIS A 20 2.93 1.89 -11.02
N ALA A 21 2.23 3.01 -11.22
CA ALA A 21 1.18 3.41 -10.29
C ALA A 21 -0.05 2.52 -10.44
N LEU A 22 -0.38 2.14 -11.68
CA LEU A 22 -1.51 1.25 -11.91
C LEU A 22 -1.24 -0.14 -11.36
N VAL A 23 -0.02 -0.63 -11.50
CA VAL A 23 0.37 -1.93 -11.00
C VAL A 23 0.32 -1.94 -9.47
N ALA A 24 0.82 -0.89 -8.83
CA ALA A 24 0.80 -0.81 -7.37
C ALA A 24 -0.64 -0.77 -6.85
N ARG A 25 -1.50 -0.05 -7.55
CA ARG A 25 -2.90 0.02 -7.18
C ARG A 25 -3.57 -1.36 -7.30
N GLU A 26 -3.25 -2.08 -8.36
CA GLU A 26 -3.80 -3.40 -8.55
C GLU A 26 -3.40 -4.34 -7.42
N VAL A 27 -2.16 -4.24 -6.96
CA VAL A 27 -1.68 -5.09 -5.89
C VAL A 27 -2.52 -4.90 -4.63
N VAL A 28 -2.76 -3.65 -4.23
CA VAL A 28 -3.48 -3.43 -2.99
C VAL A 28 -4.98 -3.69 -3.13
N GLU A 29 -5.53 -3.52 -4.32
CA GLU A 29 -6.95 -3.75 -4.52
C GLU A 29 -7.28 -5.23 -4.66
N SER A 30 -6.35 -6.03 -5.15
CA SER A 30 -6.63 -7.45 -5.35
C SER A 30 -6.14 -8.32 -4.22
N GLY A 31 -5.46 -7.75 -3.22
CA GLY A 31 -4.95 -8.53 -2.12
C GLY A 31 -5.95 -8.66 -1.00
N ALA A 32 -5.52 -9.24 0.11
CA ALA A 32 -6.38 -9.46 1.27
C ALA A 32 -6.34 -8.25 2.21
N LEU A 33 -6.39 -7.05 1.65
CA LEU A 33 -6.29 -5.83 2.43
C LEU A 33 -7.66 -5.17 2.56
N GLU A 34 -7.79 -4.33 3.58
CA GLU A 34 -9.03 -3.64 3.88
C GLU A 34 -8.78 -2.15 3.90
N ALA A 35 -9.85 -1.37 3.93
CA ALA A 35 -9.77 0.07 4.02
C ALA A 35 -8.83 0.64 2.95
N VAL A 36 -8.89 0.07 1.75
CA VAL A 36 -8.03 0.48 0.66
C VAL A 36 -8.48 1.82 0.12
N ASP A 37 -7.54 2.76 0.03
CA ASP A 37 -7.82 4.08 -0.49
C ASP A 37 -6.69 4.43 -1.45
N VAL A 38 -7.00 4.52 -2.73
CA VAL A 38 -6.01 4.84 -3.75
C VAL A 38 -6.28 6.22 -4.28
N GLY A 39 -5.27 7.06 -4.27
CA GLY A 39 -5.40 8.43 -4.71
C GLY A 39 -4.26 8.81 -5.64
N PRO A 40 -4.33 10.02 -6.20
CA PRO A 40 -3.32 10.44 -7.16
C PRO A 40 -1.94 10.66 -6.54
N PHE A 41 -1.90 10.92 -5.24
CA PHE A 41 -0.62 11.22 -4.61
C PHE A 41 -0.20 10.19 -3.57
N GLY A 42 -1.01 9.21 -3.30
CA GLY A 42 -0.65 8.22 -2.31
C GLY A 42 -1.71 7.17 -2.15
N ASN A 43 -1.34 6.08 -1.54
CA ASN A 43 -2.23 4.94 -1.34
C ASN A 43 -2.14 4.47 0.10
N THR A 44 -3.27 4.05 0.67
CA THR A 44 -3.27 3.47 2.00
C THR A 44 -4.09 2.19 2.01
N ALA A 45 -3.75 1.28 2.90
CA ALA A 45 -4.50 0.04 3.07
C ALA A 45 -4.18 -0.53 4.44
N GLU A 46 -5.05 -1.37 4.95
CA GLU A 46 -4.87 -1.98 6.26
C GLU A 46 -5.05 -3.48 6.15
N GLY A 47 -4.47 -4.21 7.07
CA GLY A 47 -4.64 -5.65 7.10
C GLY A 47 -3.81 -6.30 8.17
N SER A 48 -3.80 -7.63 8.16
CA SER A 48 -2.97 -8.39 9.08
C SER A 48 -1.50 -8.17 8.74
N VAL A 49 -0.64 -8.55 9.66
CA VAL A 49 0.79 -8.45 9.42
C VAL A 49 1.17 -9.19 8.15
N ASP A 50 0.70 -10.42 8.00
CA ASP A 50 1.07 -11.21 6.83
C ASP A 50 0.54 -10.58 5.53
N ALA A 51 -0.69 -10.10 5.55
CA ALA A 51 -1.26 -9.51 4.34
C ALA A 51 -0.50 -8.26 3.93
N VAL A 52 -0.14 -7.41 4.89
CA VAL A 52 0.58 -6.19 4.59
C VAL A 52 2.00 -6.47 4.11
N VAL A 53 2.70 -7.41 4.75
CA VAL A 53 4.06 -7.77 4.33
C VAL A 53 4.05 -8.33 2.91
N GLU A 54 3.07 -9.17 2.59
CA GLU A 54 2.94 -9.70 1.25
C GLU A 54 2.69 -8.58 0.25
N ALA A 55 1.81 -7.65 0.59
CA ALA A 55 1.50 -6.55 -0.30
C ALA A 55 2.72 -5.66 -0.52
N VAL A 56 3.49 -5.39 0.53
CA VAL A 56 4.70 -4.58 0.40
C VAL A 56 5.68 -5.24 -0.56
N ALA A 57 5.88 -6.55 -0.41
CA ALA A 57 6.79 -7.27 -1.29
C ALA A 57 6.35 -7.17 -2.75
N GLU A 58 5.04 -7.35 -2.99
CA GLU A 58 4.52 -7.28 -4.36
C GLU A 58 4.58 -5.87 -4.93
N VAL A 59 4.26 -4.86 -4.11
CA VAL A 59 4.37 -3.47 -4.56
C VAL A 59 5.80 -3.18 -4.99
N LEU A 60 6.77 -3.59 -4.19
CA LEU A 60 8.16 -3.34 -4.54
C LEU A 60 8.55 -4.06 -5.83
N ARG A 61 8.27 -5.36 -5.92
CA ARG A 61 8.66 -6.10 -7.11
C ARG A 61 7.99 -5.56 -8.36
N ARG A 62 6.71 -5.38 -8.32
CA ARG A 62 5.96 -5.05 -9.54
C ARG A 62 6.11 -3.59 -9.94
N SER A 63 6.14 -2.68 -8.96
CA SER A 63 6.28 -1.26 -9.29
C SER A 63 7.64 -0.96 -9.89
N LEU A 64 8.69 -1.54 -9.29
CA LEU A 64 10.03 -1.30 -9.81
C LEU A 64 10.19 -1.93 -11.19
N ALA A 65 9.61 -3.11 -11.40
CA ALA A 65 9.66 -3.74 -12.72
C ALA A 65 8.89 -2.94 -13.76
N ALA A 66 7.88 -2.18 -13.34
CA ALA A 66 7.06 -1.40 -14.26
C ALA A 66 7.56 0.03 -14.44
N GLY A 67 8.75 0.34 -13.92
CA GLY A 67 9.37 1.63 -14.20
C GLY A 67 9.46 2.62 -13.05
N ALA A 68 9.00 2.25 -11.86
CA ALA A 68 9.17 3.15 -10.73
C ALA A 68 10.64 3.34 -10.42
N THR A 69 11.01 4.58 -10.14
CA THR A 69 12.38 4.87 -9.74
C THR A 69 12.49 5.05 -8.23
N ARG A 70 11.35 5.17 -7.56
CA ARG A 70 11.34 5.29 -6.11
C ARG A 70 10.00 4.77 -5.59
N VAL A 71 10.04 3.99 -4.53
CA VAL A 71 8.85 3.59 -3.81
C VAL A 71 9.07 4.03 -2.37
N SER A 72 8.19 4.91 -1.87
CA SER A 72 8.30 5.37 -0.49
C SER A 72 7.15 4.75 0.26
N LEU A 73 7.44 4.03 1.33
CA LEU A 73 6.38 3.42 2.08
C LEU A 73 6.60 3.53 3.58
N GLN A 74 5.52 3.45 4.31
CA GLN A 74 5.52 3.54 5.74
C GLN A 74 4.51 2.55 6.27
N VAL A 75 4.87 1.80 7.29
CA VAL A 75 3.99 0.82 7.89
C VAL A 75 3.86 1.15 9.36
N ASN A 76 2.63 1.24 9.84
CA ASN A 76 2.37 1.54 11.24
C ASN A 76 1.52 0.46 11.85
N ALA A 77 1.80 0.12 13.09
CA ALA A 77 0.95 -0.80 13.85
C ALA A 77 -0.28 -0.05 14.31
N LEU A 78 -1.42 -0.66 14.14
CA LEU A 78 -2.68 -0.06 14.58
C LEU A 78 -3.04 -0.56 15.96
N PRO A 79 -3.74 0.26 16.76
CA PRO A 79 -4.18 -0.21 18.06
C PRO A 79 -5.18 -1.35 17.91
N GLU A 80 -5.16 -2.26 18.86
CA GLU A 80 -6.14 -3.32 18.88
C GLU A 80 -7.51 -2.73 19.13
N ARG A 81 -8.51 -3.28 18.45
CA ARG A 81 -9.75 -2.72 18.62
C ARG A 81 -10.40 -3.10 19.79
N ASP A 82 -10.98 -3.75 20.12
CA ASP A 82 -11.63 -4.09 21.12
C ASP A 82 -10.93 -4.26 22.20
N GLY A 83 -11.21 -4.54 22.85
CA GLY A 83 -10.68 -4.69 23.98
C GLY A 83 -9.66 -3.86 24.04
N GLU A 84 -9.40 -3.62 23.07
CA GLU A 84 -8.43 -3.00 22.93
C GLU A 84 -8.54 -1.93 23.53
N GLY A 85 -8.86 -1.42 23.15
CA GLY A 85 -8.86 -0.25 23.56
C GLY A 85 -8.85 -0.19 24.90
N LEU A 86 -9.12 -0.94 25.31
CA LEU A 86 -9.26 -0.82 26.43
C LEU A 86 -8.31 -0.99 27.11
N ALA A 87 -7.87 -1.33 26.71
CA ALA A 87 -6.87 -1.59 27.51
C ALA A 87 -6.32 -0.55 28.08
#